data_3f657d0a5b43e55c6c07ffa926e7349f
#
_entry.id   3f657d0a5b43e55c6c07ffa926e7349f
#
_cell.length_a   1.000
_cell.length_b   1.000
_cell.length_c   1.000
_cell.angle_alpha   90.00
_cell.angle_beta   90.00
_cell.angle_gamma   90.00
#
_symmetry.space_group_name_H-M   'P 1'
#
loop_
_entity.id
_entity.type
_entity.pdbx_description
1 polymer ?
#
loop_
_entity_poly.entity_id
_entity_poly.type
_entity_poly.pdbx_seq_one_letter_code
_entity_poly.pdbx_strand_id
1 'polypeptide(L)'
;MNKYYQVLDKILATGKTQSIQYLLNEVLVLTPADLLDIFEGHHIARKKLRNELHLFMQGERQVEKYREAGINWWDYCGSILVNSYPTYFEKLPPLIDKINREKRNSKNYVLFLGETGVESNQTPCLSLVQFQIDNGELVLSAYQRSSDANLGLPADIYHLYLMARQIELPLKSITLYLGNVHIYENNIPSTRALLAGDETVRFELNV
;
A
#
# COMPACT_ATOMS: atom_id res chain seq x y z
N MET A 1 8.59 -17.84 8.67
CA MET A 1 7.38 -17.21 8.08
C MET A 1 7.60 -15.70 8.07
N ASN A 2 7.51 -15.06 6.91
CA ASN A 2 7.72 -13.62 6.81
C ASN A 2 6.60 -12.84 7.54
N LYS A 3 6.86 -11.55 7.85
CA LYS A 3 5.94 -10.71 8.65
C LYS A 3 4.57 -10.51 7.99
N TYR A 4 4.52 -10.48 6.66
CA TYR A 4 3.26 -10.38 5.92
C TYR A 4 2.41 -11.65 6.13
N TYR A 5 3.01 -12.84 6.02
CA TYR A 5 2.30 -14.11 6.27
C TYR A 5 1.84 -14.23 7.73
N GLN A 6 2.57 -13.66 8.69
CA GLN A 6 2.12 -13.58 10.08
C GLN A 6 0.83 -12.78 10.23
N VAL A 7 0.66 -11.69 9.45
CA VAL A 7 -0.60 -10.93 9.44
C VAL A 7 -1.74 -11.77 8.86
N LEU A 8 -1.53 -12.46 7.74
CA LEU A 8 -2.54 -13.35 7.16
C LEU A 8 -2.98 -14.46 8.13
N ASP A 9 -2.01 -15.14 8.74
CA ASP A 9 -2.27 -16.20 9.72
C ASP A 9 -3.05 -15.66 10.93
N LYS A 10 -2.66 -14.50 11.46
CA LYS A 10 -3.35 -13.85 12.57
C LYS A 10 -4.79 -13.50 12.22
N ILE A 11 -5.06 -12.98 11.01
CA ILE A 11 -6.43 -12.71 10.55
C ILE A 11 -7.25 -14.01 10.54
N LEU A 12 -6.70 -15.08 9.97
CA LEU A 12 -7.40 -16.37 9.89
C LEU A 12 -7.63 -17.05 11.26
N ALA A 13 -6.72 -16.82 12.21
CA ALA A 13 -6.78 -17.44 13.53
C ALA A 13 -7.71 -16.68 14.51
N THR A 14 -7.67 -15.35 14.47
CA THR A 14 -8.28 -14.51 15.52
C THR A 14 -9.15 -13.38 14.99
N GLY A 15 -9.24 -13.21 13.67
CA GLY A 15 -10.02 -12.16 13.04
C GLY A 15 -11.51 -12.29 13.33
N LYS A 16 -12.16 -11.14 13.51
CA LYS A 16 -13.62 -11.08 13.62
C LYS A 16 -14.25 -11.36 12.26
N THR A 17 -15.36 -12.06 12.24
CA THR A 17 -16.07 -12.48 11.02
C THR A 17 -17.39 -11.74 10.86
N GLN A 18 -17.59 -11.18 9.67
CA GLN A 18 -18.87 -10.70 9.14
C GLN A 18 -18.93 -11.16 7.68
N SER A 19 -18.98 -10.25 6.70
CA SER A 19 -18.74 -10.54 5.27
C SER A 19 -17.26 -10.66 4.91
N ILE A 20 -16.38 -10.26 5.82
CA ILE A 20 -14.92 -10.30 5.75
C ILE A 20 -14.37 -10.81 7.08
N GLN A 21 -13.19 -11.41 7.06
CA GLN A 21 -12.45 -11.71 8.27
C GLN A 21 -11.40 -10.62 8.50
N TYR A 22 -11.40 -9.96 9.68
CA TYR A 22 -10.62 -8.72 9.88
C TYR A 22 -10.01 -8.57 11.26
N LEU A 23 -8.96 -7.75 11.33
CA LEU A 23 -8.36 -7.23 12.56
C LEU A 23 -8.39 -5.70 12.53
N LEU A 24 -8.45 -5.09 13.70
CA LEU A 24 -8.40 -3.64 13.87
C LEU A 24 -7.11 -3.20 14.55
N ASN A 25 -6.57 -2.06 14.11
CA ASN A 25 -5.43 -1.38 14.73
C ASN A 25 -4.15 -2.25 14.79
N GLU A 26 -3.86 -2.95 13.72
CA GLU A 26 -2.62 -3.72 13.60
C GLU A 26 -1.45 -2.81 13.19
N VAL A 27 -0.25 -3.16 13.67
CA VAL A 27 0.99 -2.46 13.30
C VAL A 27 1.96 -3.46 12.69
N LEU A 28 2.43 -3.13 11.48
CA LEU A 28 3.40 -3.93 10.74
C LEU A 28 4.68 -3.12 10.54
N VAL A 29 5.79 -3.56 11.13
CA VAL A 29 7.11 -2.91 10.98
C VAL A 29 7.99 -3.78 10.09
N LEU A 30 8.41 -3.23 8.96
CA LEU A 30 9.19 -3.91 7.92
C LEU A 30 10.59 -3.30 7.79
N THR A 31 11.61 -4.14 7.91
CA THR A 31 12.99 -3.82 7.56
C THR A 31 13.24 -4.07 6.07
N PRO A 32 14.35 -3.59 5.47
CA PRO A 32 14.71 -3.95 4.10
C PRO A 32 14.76 -5.45 3.83
N ALA A 33 15.19 -6.27 4.80
CA ALA A 33 15.19 -7.72 4.66
C ALA A 33 13.76 -8.29 4.59
N ASP A 34 12.86 -7.83 5.47
CA ASP A 34 11.44 -8.23 5.43
C ASP A 34 10.79 -7.89 4.08
N LEU A 35 11.14 -6.73 3.49
CA LEU A 35 10.62 -6.31 2.18
C LEU A 35 11.07 -7.25 1.06
N LEU A 36 12.34 -7.66 1.06
CA LEU A 36 12.86 -8.62 0.09
C LEU A 36 12.13 -9.96 0.20
N ASP A 37 11.98 -10.49 1.42
CA ASP A 37 11.27 -11.73 1.68
C ASP A 37 9.82 -11.69 1.16
N ILE A 38 9.11 -10.54 1.35
CA ILE A 38 7.76 -10.36 0.85
C ILE A 38 7.75 -10.33 -0.69
N PHE A 39 8.67 -9.59 -1.30
CA PHE A 39 8.71 -9.44 -2.75
C PHE A 39 9.15 -10.71 -3.49
N GLU A 40 9.94 -11.58 -2.86
CA GLU A 40 10.33 -12.87 -3.42
C GLU A 40 9.24 -13.93 -3.24
N GLY A 41 8.59 -13.93 -2.07
CA GLY A 41 7.59 -14.94 -1.70
C GLY A 41 6.16 -14.63 -2.13
N HIS A 42 5.86 -13.46 -2.70
CA HIS A 42 4.49 -13.10 -3.08
C HIS A 42 4.39 -12.60 -4.53
N HIS A 43 3.34 -13.04 -5.21
CA HIS A 43 3.09 -12.67 -6.61
C HIS A 43 2.53 -11.24 -6.71
N ILE A 44 3.44 -10.27 -6.81
CA ILE A 44 3.09 -8.85 -6.96
C ILE A 44 3.27 -8.43 -8.43
N ALA A 45 2.29 -7.75 -9.00
CA ALA A 45 2.34 -7.21 -10.37
C ALA A 45 3.28 -5.99 -10.47
N ARG A 46 4.55 -6.14 -10.12
CA ARG A 46 5.54 -5.07 -9.92
C ARG A 46 5.61 -4.05 -11.06
N LYS A 47 5.50 -4.51 -12.33
CA LYS A 47 5.53 -3.61 -13.50
C LYS A 47 4.30 -2.71 -13.50
N LYS A 48 3.12 -3.28 -13.27
CA LYS A 48 1.86 -2.54 -13.24
C LYS A 48 1.85 -1.54 -12.08
N LEU A 49 2.30 -1.95 -10.89
CA LEU A 49 2.38 -1.07 -9.72
C LEU A 49 3.37 0.08 -9.88
N ARG A 50 4.51 -0.14 -10.58
CA ARG A 50 5.40 0.97 -10.92
C ARG A 50 4.75 1.97 -11.88
N ASN A 51 4.05 1.47 -12.89
CA ASN A 51 3.32 2.32 -13.82
C ASN A 51 2.21 3.09 -13.11
N GLU A 52 1.49 2.44 -12.21
CA GLU A 52 0.44 3.04 -11.40
C GLU A 52 0.96 4.19 -10.53
N LEU A 53 2.04 3.95 -9.78
CA LEU A 53 2.66 5.00 -8.97
C LEU A 53 3.12 6.18 -9.84
N HIS A 54 3.66 5.91 -11.02
CA HIS A 54 4.06 6.95 -11.96
C HIS A 54 2.86 7.79 -12.42
N LEU A 55 1.75 7.17 -12.80
CA LEU A 55 0.51 7.87 -13.15
C LEU A 55 -0.05 8.67 -11.96
N PHE A 56 -0.02 8.12 -10.76
CA PHE A 56 -0.40 8.84 -9.55
C PHE A 56 0.44 10.11 -9.34
N MET A 57 1.77 10.01 -9.47
CA MET A 57 2.68 11.13 -9.30
C MET A 57 2.52 12.20 -10.38
N GLN A 58 1.98 11.85 -11.55
CA GLN A 58 1.63 12.80 -12.62
C GLN A 58 0.26 13.44 -12.42
N GLY A 59 -0.52 13.04 -11.41
CA GLY A 59 -1.88 13.50 -11.18
C GLY A 59 -2.86 12.97 -12.24
N GLU A 60 -2.53 11.87 -12.93
CA GLU A 60 -3.41 11.31 -13.98
C GLU A 60 -4.68 10.73 -13.37
N ARG A 61 -5.84 11.19 -13.79
CA ARG A 61 -7.14 10.77 -13.27
C ARG A 61 -7.98 9.97 -14.25
N GLN A 62 -7.63 9.95 -15.53
CA GLN A 62 -8.39 9.23 -16.54
C GLN A 62 -8.15 7.72 -16.43
N VAL A 63 -9.19 6.95 -16.13
CA VAL A 63 -9.11 5.47 -15.96
C VAL A 63 -8.57 4.79 -17.22
N GLU A 64 -8.84 5.35 -18.39
CA GLU A 64 -8.32 4.82 -19.68
C GLU A 64 -6.79 4.80 -19.68
N LYS A 65 -6.10 5.78 -19.09
CA LYS A 65 -4.63 5.80 -19.01
C LYS A 65 -4.07 4.63 -18.17
N TYR A 66 -4.81 4.22 -17.14
CA TYR A 66 -4.46 3.04 -16.36
C TYR A 66 -4.65 1.75 -17.18
N ARG A 67 -5.73 1.65 -17.96
CA ARG A 67 -5.95 0.52 -18.88
C ARG A 67 -4.86 0.41 -19.93
N GLU A 68 -4.46 1.52 -20.57
CA GLU A 68 -3.34 1.58 -21.49
C GLU A 68 -2.03 1.07 -20.88
N ALA A 69 -1.83 1.31 -19.57
CA ALA A 69 -0.71 0.82 -18.78
C ALA A 69 -0.87 -0.64 -18.30
N GLY A 70 -1.98 -1.30 -18.68
CA GLY A 70 -2.31 -2.68 -18.31
C GLY A 70 -2.90 -2.82 -16.90
N ILE A 71 -3.42 -1.74 -16.32
CA ILE A 71 -3.99 -1.66 -14.98
C ILE A 71 -5.51 -1.60 -15.14
N ASN A 72 -6.23 -2.57 -14.58
CA ASN A 72 -7.67 -2.72 -14.73
C ASN A 72 -8.45 -2.71 -13.41
N TRP A 73 -7.77 -2.63 -12.27
CA TRP A 73 -8.44 -2.62 -10.96
C TRP A 73 -9.09 -1.28 -10.59
N TRP A 74 -8.99 -0.26 -11.45
CA TRP A 74 -9.72 1.01 -11.33
C TRP A 74 -10.99 1.09 -12.18
N ASP A 75 -11.32 0.05 -12.93
CA ASP A 75 -12.44 0.04 -13.90
C ASP A 75 -13.81 0.31 -13.24
N TYR A 76 -13.97 -0.07 -11.98
CA TYR A 76 -15.19 0.18 -11.21
C TYR A 76 -15.40 1.67 -10.85
N CYS A 77 -14.37 2.50 -10.98
CA CYS A 77 -14.44 3.94 -10.67
C CYS A 77 -15.08 4.78 -11.79
N GLY A 78 -15.48 4.17 -12.92
CA GLY A 78 -15.98 4.89 -14.09
C GLY A 78 -14.85 5.44 -14.97
N SER A 79 -14.98 6.66 -15.50
CA SER A 79 -13.99 7.23 -16.44
C SER A 79 -12.91 8.07 -15.77
N ILE A 80 -13.17 8.58 -14.56
CA ILE A 80 -12.30 9.54 -13.85
C ILE A 80 -12.20 9.14 -12.37
N LEU A 81 -10.97 9.12 -11.86
CA LEU A 81 -10.70 8.96 -10.43
C LEU A 81 -10.94 10.29 -9.70
N VAL A 82 -11.97 10.32 -8.86
CA VAL A 82 -12.37 11.49 -8.06
C VAL A 82 -12.01 11.24 -6.60
N ASN A 83 -11.39 12.21 -5.91
CA ASN A 83 -10.92 12.10 -4.52
C ASN A 83 -10.09 10.83 -4.29
N SER A 84 -9.23 10.50 -5.25
CA SER A 84 -8.41 9.28 -5.27
C SER A 84 -6.93 9.63 -5.27
N TYR A 85 -6.08 8.61 -5.27
CA TYR A 85 -4.63 8.71 -5.16
C TYR A 85 -3.97 9.78 -6.05
N PRO A 86 -4.24 9.88 -7.37
CA PRO A 86 -3.56 10.84 -8.24
C PRO A 86 -3.75 12.29 -7.82
N THR A 87 -4.91 12.63 -7.22
CA THR A 87 -5.19 13.99 -6.72
C THR A 87 -4.20 14.45 -5.65
N TYR A 88 -3.62 13.52 -4.91
CA TYR A 88 -2.75 13.80 -3.78
C TYR A 88 -1.29 13.47 -4.07
N PHE A 89 -1.05 12.43 -4.86
CA PHE A 89 0.31 11.97 -5.19
C PHE A 89 1.07 12.91 -6.11
N GLU A 90 0.40 13.80 -6.84
CA GLU A 90 1.07 14.89 -7.58
C GLU A 90 1.95 15.78 -6.69
N LYS A 91 1.70 15.76 -5.36
CA LYS A 91 2.49 16.49 -4.34
C LYS A 91 3.71 15.71 -3.85
N LEU A 92 3.82 14.44 -4.20
CA LEU A 92 4.94 13.58 -3.75
C LEU A 92 6.28 13.98 -4.39
N PRO A 93 6.40 14.24 -5.70
CA PRO A 93 7.68 14.64 -6.29
C PRO A 93 8.30 15.86 -5.64
N PRO A 94 7.61 17.01 -5.47
CA PRO A 94 8.22 18.16 -4.80
C PRO A 94 8.54 17.90 -3.32
N LEU A 95 7.82 16.99 -2.65
CA LEU A 95 8.17 16.59 -1.29
C LEU A 95 9.46 15.77 -1.26
N ILE A 96 9.65 14.83 -2.18
CA ILE A 96 10.88 14.05 -2.32
C ILE A 96 12.07 14.96 -2.62
N ASP A 97 11.92 15.88 -3.56
CA ASP A 97 12.98 16.87 -3.89
C ASP A 97 13.37 17.69 -2.67
N LYS A 98 12.39 18.10 -1.86
CA LYS A 98 12.65 18.83 -0.61
C LYS A 98 13.42 17.96 0.38
N ILE A 99 13.05 16.70 0.59
CA ILE A 99 13.72 15.78 1.51
C ILE A 99 15.16 15.54 1.06
N ASN A 100 15.37 15.26 -0.23
CA ASN A 100 16.69 15.00 -0.82
C ASN A 100 17.64 16.23 -0.72
N ARG A 101 17.10 17.43 -0.85
CA ARG A 101 17.85 18.67 -0.70
C ARG A 101 18.21 18.96 0.76
N GLU A 102 17.27 18.78 1.68
CA GLU A 102 17.44 19.18 3.09
C GLU A 102 18.16 18.12 3.92
N LYS A 103 17.91 16.83 3.68
CA LYS A 103 18.50 15.65 4.36
C LYS A 103 18.55 15.78 5.90
N ARG A 104 17.56 16.43 6.48
CA ARG A 104 17.42 16.64 7.92
C ARG A 104 16.11 16.06 8.44
N ASN A 105 16.05 15.72 9.72
CA ASN A 105 14.79 15.31 10.33
C ASN A 105 13.78 16.48 10.35
N SER A 106 12.55 16.22 9.95
CA SER A 106 11.46 17.18 9.97
C SER A 106 10.14 16.48 10.22
N LYS A 107 9.34 17.01 11.12
CA LYS A 107 7.97 16.53 11.38
C LYS A 107 7.00 16.87 10.23
N ASN A 108 7.42 17.75 9.30
CA ASN A 108 6.58 18.27 8.23
C ASN A 108 6.72 17.52 6.89
N TYR A 109 7.51 16.47 6.83
CA TYR A 109 7.59 15.63 5.64
C TYR A 109 6.42 14.64 5.63
N VAL A 110 5.24 15.14 5.35
CA VAL A 110 4.00 14.37 5.36
C VAL A 110 3.25 14.56 4.05
N LEU A 111 2.81 13.46 3.46
CA LEU A 111 1.85 13.42 2.37
C LEU A 111 0.50 12.98 2.94
N PHE A 112 -0.49 13.86 2.92
CA PHE A 112 -1.88 13.53 3.25
C PHE A 112 -2.62 13.09 2.00
N LEU A 113 -3.44 12.06 2.13
CA LEU A 113 -4.15 11.40 1.05
C LEU A 113 -5.64 11.32 1.39
N GLY A 114 -6.43 12.03 0.63
CA GLY A 114 -7.88 12.07 0.81
C GLY A 114 -8.37 13.33 1.51
N GLU A 115 -9.61 13.68 1.20
CA GLU A 115 -10.38 14.70 1.88
C GLU A 115 -11.46 14.01 2.72
N THR A 116 -11.95 14.69 3.76
CA THR A 116 -13.13 14.24 4.49
C THR A 116 -14.30 14.29 3.53
N GLY A 117 -14.55 13.19 2.84
CA GLY A 117 -15.61 13.06 1.85
C GLY A 117 -16.69 12.14 2.37
N VAL A 118 -17.83 12.68 2.73
CA VAL A 118 -19.00 11.91 3.13
C VAL A 118 -19.62 11.21 1.90
N GLU A 119 -19.33 11.72 0.70
CA GLU A 119 -20.00 11.33 -0.54
C GLU A 119 -19.12 10.55 -1.54
N SER A 120 -17.84 10.32 -1.25
CA SER A 120 -16.94 9.61 -2.16
C SER A 120 -16.62 8.21 -1.67
N ASN A 121 -16.98 7.21 -2.47
CA ASN A 121 -16.55 5.81 -2.29
C ASN A 121 -15.11 5.55 -2.77
N GLN A 122 -14.43 6.56 -3.34
CA GLN A 122 -13.07 6.48 -3.87
C GLN A 122 -12.00 7.00 -2.89
N THR A 123 -12.37 7.34 -1.65
CA THR A 123 -11.40 7.81 -0.66
C THR A 123 -10.24 6.82 -0.51
N PRO A 124 -8.97 7.27 -0.65
CA PRO A 124 -7.81 6.40 -0.58
C PRO A 124 -7.77 5.54 0.70
N CYS A 125 -7.40 4.29 0.56
CA CYS A 125 -7.17 3.41 1.72
C CYS A 125 -5.94 3.85 2.51
N LEU A 126 -4.86 4.23 1.83
CA LEU A 126 -3.71 4.91 2.40
C LEU A 126 -4.07 6.36 2.68
N SER A 127 -4.06 6.77 3.94
CA SER A 127 -4.55 8.09 4.37
C SER A 127 -3.44 9.11 4.60
N LEU A 128 -2.25 8.66 5.01
CA LEU A 128 -1.06 9.51 5.12
C LEU A 128 0.22 8.69 5.01
N VAL A 129 1.28 9.37 4.55
CA VAL A 129 2.66 8.86 4.61
C VAL A 129 3.53 9.95 5.24
N GLN A 130 4.30 9.58 6.26
CA GLN A 130 5.29 10.45 6.88
C GLN A 130 6.70 9.92 6.64
N PHE A 131 7.58 10.80 6.21
CA PHE A 131 9.01 10.53 6.03
C PHE A 131 9.79 11.17 7.16
N GLN A 132 10.61 10.39 7.84
CA GLN A 132 11.46 10.85 8.94
C GLN A 132 12.89 10.42 8.70
N ILE A 133 13.84 11.21 9.16
CA ILE A 133 15.26 10.87 9.08
C ILE A 133 15.76 10.64 10.50
N ASP A 134 16.23 9.43 10.77
CA ASP A 134 16.77 9.02 12.05
C ASP A 134 18.23 8.54 11.87
N ASN A 135 19.18 9.30 12.41
CA ASN A 135 20.61 9.01 12.29
C ASN A 135 21.11 8.81 10.85
N GLY A 136 20.56 9.59 9.91
CA GLY A 136 20.95 9.51 8.49
C GLY A 136 20.25 8.41 7.68
N GLU A 137 19.31 7.70 8.29
CA GLU A 137 18.50 6.67 7.65
C GLU A 137 17.04 7.12 7.53
N LEU A 138 16.38 6.67 6.48
CA LEU A 138 14.96 6.93 6.25
C LEU A 138 14.08 5.99 7.07
N VAL A 139 13.17 6.55 7.85
CA VAL A 139 12.04 5.87 8.48
C VAL A 139 10.76 6.35 7.80
N LEU A 140 9.98 5.45 7.25
CA LEU A 140 8.72 5.75 6.60
C LEU A 140 7.57 5.17 7.42
N SER A 141 6.58 6.02 7.75
CA SER A 141 5.37 5.61 8.49
C SER A 141 4.14 5.91 7.65
N ALA A 142 3.23 4.95 7.56
CA ALA A 142 2.01 5.06 6.77
C ALA A 142 0.79 4.62 7.58
N TYR A 143 -0.33 5.33 7.44
CA TYR A 143 -1.61 4.92 7.99
C TYR A 143 -2.57 4.51 6.88
N GLN A 144 -3.08 3.30 6.98
CA GLN A 144 -4.12 2.77 6.10
C GLN A 144 -5.42 2.60 6.90
N ARG A 145 -6.49 3.32 6.49
CA ARG A 145 -7.81 3.16 7.11
C ARG A 145 -8.41 1.78 6.86
N SER A 146 -8.09 1.20 5.71
CA SER A 146 -8.57 -0.10 5.25
C SER A 146 -7.52 -0.77 4.38
N SER A 147 -7.35 -2.08 4.46
CA SER A 147 -6.40 -2.84 3.65
C SER A 147 -6.89 -4.26 3.40
N ASP A 148 -7.11 -4.60 2.13
CA ASP A 148 -7.24 -6.00 1.70
C ASP A 148 -5.88 -6.68 1.87
N ALA A 149 -5.82 -7.66 2.75
CA ALA A 149 -4.58 -8.31 3.12
C ALA A 149 -3.97 -9.15 1.98
N ASN A 150 -4.76 -9.59 1.00
CA ASN A 150 -4.28 -10.46 -0.08
C ASN A 150 -3.75 -9.70 -1.30
N LEU A 151 -4.43 -8.63 -1.70
CA LEU A 151 -4.10 -7.87 -2.91
C LEU A 151 -3.61 -6.46 -2.59
N GLY A 152 -4.34 -5.74 -1.75
CA GLY A 152 -4.04 -4.34 -1.41
C GLY A 152 -2.76 -4.20 -0.59
N LEU A 153 -2.64 -4.91 0.53
CA LEU A 153 -1.52 -4.76 1.44
C LEU A 153 -0.15 -5.00 0.80
N PRO A 154 0.09 -6.10 0.05
CA PRO A 154 1.38 -6.30 -0.61
C PRO A 154 1.65 -5.26 -1.72
N ALA A 155 0.62 -4.78 -2.41
CA ALA A 155 0.75 -3.71 -3.40
C ALA A 155 1.14 -2.37 -2.74
N ASP A 156 0.49 -2.01 -1.64
CA ASP A 156 0.78 -0.80 -0.87
C ASP A 156 2.18 -0.84 -0.24
N ILE A 157 2.61 -1.98 0.30
CA ILE A 157 3.99 -2.18 0.77
C ILE A 157 4.98 -1.91 -0.38
N TYR A 158 4.69 -2.40 -1.58
CA TYR A 158 5.56 -2.16 -2.73
C TYR A 158 5.56 -0.69 -3.17
N HIS A 159 4.44 0.00 -3.16
CA HIS A 159 4.37 1.45 -3.42
C HIS A 159 5.17 2.25 -2.40
N LEU A 160 5.03 1.96 -1.10
CA LEU A 160 5.80 2.61 -0.05
C LEU A 160 7.32 2.38 -0.22
N TYR A 161 7.71 1.17 -0.60
CA TYR A 161 9.10 0.86 -0.94
C TYR A 161 9.59 1.68 -2.16
N LEU A 162 8.78 1.80 -3.22
CA LEU A 162 9.14 2.61 -4.39
C LEU A 162 9.26 4.10 -4.05
N MET A 163 8.42 4.62 -3.15
CA MET A 163 8.55 6.00 -2.64
C MET A 163 9.86 6.17 -1.86
N ALA A 164 10.17 5.23 -0.95
CA ALA A 164 11.40 5.25 -0.17
C ALA A 164 12.65 5.21 -1.06
N ARG A 165 12.61 4.46 -2.17
CA ARG A 165 13.72 4.35 -3.13
C ARG A 165 14.02 5.63 -3.90
N GLN A 166 13.13 6.62 -3.91
CA GLN A 166 13.37 7.92 -4.52
C GLN A 166 14.09 8.89 -3.58
N ILE A 167 14.22 8.54 -2.30
CA ILE A 167 14.95 9.33 -1.31
C ILE A 167 16.39 8.81 -1.25
N GLU A 168 17.34 9.75 -1.34
CA GLU A 168 18.78 9.47 -1.37
C GLU A 168 19.36 9.20 0.04
N LEU A 169 18.69 8.31 0.78
CA LEU A 169 19.09 7.85 2.10
C LEU A 169 18.83 6.34 2.22
N PRO A 170 19.65 5.62 2.99
CA PRO A 170 19.38 4.22 3.27
C PRO A 170 18.04 4.06 4.00
N LEU A 171 17.22 3.10 3.58
CA LEU A 171 15.96 2.78 4.24
C LEU A 171 16.23 1.98 5.52
N LYS A 172 15.76 2.50 6.66
CA LYS A 172 15.78 1.82 7.96
C LYS A 172 14.57 0.92 8.14
N SER A 173 13.37 1.47 7.94
CA SER A 173 12.13 0.73 8.09
C SER A 173 10.94 1.40 7.41
N ILE A 174 9.91 0.58 7.13
CA ILE A 174 8.56 1.02 6.79
C ILE A 174 7.62 0.51 7.88
N THR A 175 6.86 1.41 8.51
CA THR A 175 5.84 1.06 9.50
C THR A 175 4.46 1.37 8.92
N LEU A 176 3.60 0.35 8.88
CA LEU A 176 2.19 0.50 8.50
C LEU A 176 1.31 0.40 9.75
N TYR A 177 0.46 1.38 9.94
CA TYR A 177 -0.63 1.37 10.90
C TYR A 177 -1.91 1.03 10.15
N LEU A 178 -2.44 -0.16 10.38
CA LEU A 178 -3.58 -0.73 9.66
C LEU A 178 -4.84 -0.58 10.51
N GLY A 179 -5.68 0.40 10.20
CA GLY A 179 -6.93 0.67 10.92
C GLY A 179 -7.89 -0.53 10.84
N ASN A 180 -8.07 -1.07 9.65
CA ASN A 180 -8.79 -2.32 9.39
C ASN A 180 -8.00 -3.11 8.33
N VAL A 181 -7.48 -4.26 8.68
CA VAL A 181 -6.86 -5.21 7.73
C VAL A 181 -7.72 -6.46 7.66
N HIS A 182 -8.06 -6.89 6.43
CA HIS A 182 -9.06 -7.92 6.24
C HIS A 182 -8.77 -8.86 5.06
N ILE A 183 -9.40 -10.02 5.12
CA ILE A 183 -9.46 -11.01 4.04
C ILE A 183 -10.93 -11.15 3.66
N TYR A 184 -11.25 -11.02 2.38
CA TYR A 184 -12.58 -11.30 1.85
C TYR A 184 -12.90 -12.80 1.91
N GLU A 185 -14.15 -13.15 2.15
CA GLU A 185 -14.56 -14.53 2.38
C GLU A 185 -14.19 -15.47 1.24
N ASN A 186 -14.36 -15.03 -0.02
CA ASN A 186 -13.98 -15.79 -1.22
C ASN A 186 -12.47 -16.06 -1.33
N ASN A 187 -11.63 -15.24 -0.71
CA ASN A 187 -10.17 -15.38 -0.71
C ASN A 187 -9.61 -16.21 0.47
N ILE A 188 -10.45 -16.59 1.45
CA ILE A 188 -10.01 -17.39 2.62
C ILE A 188 -9.40 -18.75 2.20
N PRO A 189 -10.01 -19.54 1.29
CA PRO A 189 -9.40 -20.79 0.85
C PRO A 189 -8.01 -20.60 0.21
N SER A 190 -7.87 -19.60 -0.68
CA SER A 190 -6.60 -19.27 -1.32
C SER A 190 -5.55 -18.80 -0.32
N THR A 191 -5.95 -18.03 0.70
CA THR A 191 -5.04 -17.59 1.77
C THR A 191 -4.52 -18.77 2.57
N ARG A 192 -5.37 -19.74 2.90
CA ARG A 192 -4.97 -20.97 3.60
C ARG A 192 -4.00 -21.81 2.77
N ALA A 193 -4.25 -21.95 1.46
CA ALA A 193 -3.38 -22.66 0.55
C ALA A 193 -2.01 -21.98 0.43
N LEU A 194 -1.96 -20.63 0.31
CA LEU A 194 -0.72 -19.86 0.31
C LEU A 194 0.11 -20.10 1.58
N LEU A 195 -0.53 -20.03 2.75
CA LEU A 195 0.14 -20.28 4.04
C LEU A 195 0.61 -21.74 4.20
N ALA A 196 -0.01 -22.68 3.51
CA ALA A 196 0.41 -24.07 3.41
C ALA A 196 1.55 -24.30 2.38
N GLY A 197 2.02 -23.25 1.69
CA GLY A 197 3.12 -23.29 0.74
C GLY A 197 2.72 -23.42 -0.74
N ASP A 198 1.45 -23.27 -1.08
CA ASP A 198 1.02 -23.24 -2.47
C ASP A 198 1.16 -21.82 -3.05
N GLU A 199 2.29 -21.57 -3.71
CA GLU A 199 2.59 -20.28 -4.35
C GLU A 199 1.84 -20.08 -5.68
N THR A 200 1.08 -21.06 -6.15
CA THR A 200 0.33 -20.97 -7.41
C THR A 200 -1.06 -20.34 -7.27
N VAL A 201 -1.50 -20.13 -6.03
CA VAL A 201 -2.81 -19.54 -5.73
C VAL A 201 -2.99 -18.18 -6.40
N ARG A 202 -4.25 -17.86 -6.69
CA ARG A 202 -4.67 -16.55 -7.19
C ARG A 202 -5.77 -16.01 -6.28
N PHE A 203 -5.77 -14.69 -6.13
CA PHE A 203 -6.77 -13.97 -5.35
C PHE A 203 -7.74 -13.25 -6.27
N GLU A 204 -8.99 -13.19 -5.85
CA GLU A 204 -10.04 -12.49 -6.55
C GLU A 204 -10.12 -11.04 -6.09
N LEU A 205 -10.24 -10.12 -7.06
CA LEU A 205 -10.48 -8.72 -6.77
C LEU A 205 -11.93 -8.54 -6.31
N ASN A 206 -12.10 -7.94 -5.14
CA ASN A 206 -13.42 -7.60 -4.59
C ASN A 206 -13.61 -6.08 -4.72
N VAL A 207 -14.58 -5.67 -5.52
CA VAL A 207 -14.93 -4.28 -5.85
C VAL A 207 -16.41 -4.01 -5.59
#